data_dffbc5f8f3e0c3803d5da56519fe6ccb
#
_entry.id   dffbc5f8f3e0c3803d5da56519fe6ccb
#
_cell.length_a   1.000
_cell.length_b   1.000
_cell.length_c   1.000
_cell.angle_alpha   90.00
_cell.angle_beta   90.00
_cell.angle_gamma   90.00
#
_symmetry.space_group_name_H-M   'P 1'
#
loop_
_entity.id
_entity.type
_entity.pdbx_description
1 polymer ?
#
loop_
_entity_poly.entity_id
_entity_poly.type
_entity_poly.pdbx_seq_one_letter_code
_entity_poly.pdbx_strand_id
1 'polypeptide(L)'
;MTGGNISRRSLIAAGAAAFASRALAQAAPTLPGGPPGPGTVRPPLTGPQVATPEPPLFPPFPVVGSIEKLDDSLSDLIDVNTPVEKILGGFVWVEGPVWVGGKDGYLLCSDTRANKIVKWQMPKKGSTTPPGQTWLQPSGYVGPDHQGWAPNLQEPGTNGMIRARNGLVVADQGNRTVAFIDLKTKKKTQLASGFEGKRFNSPNDAVLHSNGMIYFTDPPFGLNNVFNSPDREMDYTGVFRLNPDNSVTLIDKTIRPNGIGLSPDCTKLYVTDFSGWMVYDVDARGDVSNRRVFVPSSAVSGGDGLKIDNRGNMWTSSRDGISIINPAGKRIGIIRADDRISNCEFGADGYVYMASNHRLLRAKVKVSKIARPGA
;
A
#
# COMPACT_ATOMS: atom_id res chain seq x y z
N MET A 1 74.07 -40.90 -52.03
CA MET A 1 74.13 -41.84 -50.91
C MET A 1 73.29 -41.27 -49.78
N THR A 2 72.30 -42.06 -49.32
CA THR A 2 71.59 -41.97 -48.03
C THR A 2 70.81 -40.66 -47.77
N GLY A 3 69.53 -40.55 -47.79
CA GLY A 3 68.50 -41.40 -47.24
C GLY A 3 68.08 -40.85 -45.89
N GLY A 4 67.11 -39.98 -45.82
CA GLY A 4 66.62 -39.40 -44.54
C GLY A 4 65.09 -39.24 -44.53
N ASN A 5 64.42 -40.14 -43.83
CA ASN A 5 62.98 -40.18 -43.64
C ASN A 5 62.40 -38.95 -42.96
N ILE A 6 61.33 -38.45 -43.52
CA ILE A 6 60.47 -37.41 -42.88
C ILE A 6 59.30 -38.09 -42.17
N SER A 7 59.28 -38.04 -40.90
CA SER A 7 58.17 -38.48 -40.06
C SER A 7 57.10 -37.35 -40.00
N ARG A 8 55.90 -37.64 -40.48
CA ARG A 8 54.73 -36.78 -40.28
C ARG A 8 54.18 -36.98 -38.87
N ARG A 9 54.25 -35.93 -38.06
CA ARG A 9 53.47 -35.84 -36.81
C ARG A 9 52.27 -34.91 -37.09
N SER A 10 51.08 -35.51 -37.01
CA SER A 10 49.80 -34.84 -37.08
C SER A 10 49.62 -33.96 -35.86
N LEU A 11 49.46 -32.67 -35.99
CA LEU A 11 48.96 -31.78 -34.97
C LEU A 11 47.43 -31.85 -34.99
N ILE A 12 46.85 -32.38 -33.91
CA ILE A 12 45.45 -32.26 -33.61
C ILE A 12 45.27 -30.93 -32.87
N ALA A 13 44.73 -29.95 -33.56
CA ALA A 13 44.28 -28.70 -32.91
C ALA A 13 42.93 -28.95 -32.23
N ALA A 14 42.94 -29.03 -30.89
CA ALA A 14 41.72 -29.01 -30.09
C ALA A 14 41.16 -27.58 -30.05
N GLY A 15 40.12 -27.32 -30.82
CA GLY A 15 39.36 -26.09 -30.73
C GLY A 15 38.52 -26.10 -29.46
N ALA A 16 38.90 -25.35 -28.48
CA ALA A 16 38.06 -25.06 -27.31
C ALA A 16 36.95 -24.08 -27.74
N ALA A 17 35.76 -24.62 -28.02
CA ALA A 17 34.55 -23.84 -28.18
C ALA A 17 34.14 -23.28 -26.82
N ALA A 18 34.45 -22.00 -26.56
CA ALA A 18 33.90 -21.29 -25.42
C ALA A 18 32.41 -21.06 -25.65
N PHE A 19 31.58 -21.89 -25.04
CA PHE A 19 30.16 -21.59 -24.87
C PHE A 19 30.01 -20.42 -23.92
N ALA A 20 29.91 -19.22 -24.48
CA ALA A 20 29.40 -18.08 -23.75
C ALA A 20 27.91 -18.31 -23.49
N SER A 21 27.58 -18.85 -22.34
CA SER A 21 26.22 -18.87 -21.83
C SER A 21 25.81 -17.42 -21.60
N ARG A 22 25.15 -16.81 -22.58
CA ARG A 22 24.31 -15.65 -22.34
C ARG A 22 23.20 -16.10 -21.40
N ALA A 23 23.39 -15.86 -20.11
CA ALA A 23 22.28 -15.81 -19.17
C ALA A 23 21.36 -14.71 -19.69
N LEU A 24 20.30 -15.09 -20.39
CA LEU A 24 19.13 -14.25 -20.55
C LEU A 24 18.67 -13.94 -19.14
N ALA A 25 18.96 -12.73 -18.67
CA ALA A 25 18.30 -12.20 -17.50
C ALA A 25 16.80 -12.25 -17.82
N GLN A 26 16.13 -13.29 -17.37
CA GLN A 26 14.69 -13.33 -17.35
C GLN A 26 14.27 -12.10 -16.55
N ALA A 27 13.64 -11.13 -17.23
CA ALA A 27 12.99 -10.03 -16.55
C ALA A 27 12.08 -10.66 -15.48
N ALA A 28 12.31 -10.31 -14.23
CA ALA A 28 11.44 -10.75 -13.14
C ALA A 28 10.00 -10.50 -13.57
N PRO A 29 9.08 -11.45 -13.39
CA PRO A 29 7.70 -11.26 -13.78
C PRO A 29 7.21 -9.96 -13.13
N THR A 30 6.76 -9.01 -13.95
CA THR A 30 6.10 -7.80 -13.46
C THR A 30 4.83 -8.28 -12.78
N LEU A 31 4.83 -8.23 -11.44
CA LEU A 31 3.65 -8.60 -10.67
C LEU A 31 2.49 -7.72 -11.15
N PRO A 32 1.36 -8.31 -11.60
CA PRO A 32 0.23 -7.52 -12.05
C PRO A 32 -0.30 -6.70 -10.89
N GLY A 33 -0.44 -5.40 -11.09
CA GLY A 33 -1.20 -4.55 -10.18
C GLY A 33 -0.43 -3.57 -9.30
N GLY A 34 0.88 -3.41 -9.44
CA GLY A 34 1.61 -2.35 -8.72
C GLY A 34 1.16 -0.94 -9.09
N PRO A 35 1.46 0.09 -8.25
CA PRO A 35 1.21 1.46 -8.64
C PRO A 35 1.87 1.71 -10.01
N PRO A 36 1.15 2.32 -10.95
CA PRO A 36 1.69 2.52 -12.29
C PRO A 36 2.91 3.43 -12.23
N GLY A 37 4.03 2.94 -12.75
CA GLY A 37 5.21 3.77 -12.96
C GLY A 37 4.93 4.92 -13.94
N PRO A 38 5.82 5.90 -14.01
CA PRO A 38 5.74 6.95 -15.03
C PRO A 38 5.64 6.33 -16.43
N GLY A 39 4.64 6.73 -17.20
CA GLY A 39 4.42 6.23 -18.56
C GLY A 39 3.60 4.93 -18.66
N THR A 40 3.14 4.33 -17.56
CA THR A 40 2.23 3.18 -17.63
C THR A 40 0.85 3.63 -18.11
N VAL A 41 0.43 3.17 -19.26
CA VAL A 41 -0.93 3.36 -19.79
C VAL A 41 -1.72 2.09 -19.44
N ARG A 42 -2.82 2.27 -18.72
CA ARG A 42 -3.81 1.20 -18.51
C ARG A 42 -5.01 1.48 -19.41
N PRO A 43 -5.55 0.44 -20.08
CA PRO A 43 -6.77 0.65 -20.87
C PRO A 43 -7.90 1.13 -19.95
N PRO A 44 -8.78 2.02 -20.42
CA PRO A 44 -9.97 2.42 -19.69
C PRO A 44 -10.80 1.22 -19.26
N LEU A 45 -11.45 1.32 -18.10
CA LEU A 45 -12.44 0.33 -17.70
C LEU A 45 -13.61 0.36 -18.70
N THR A 46 -14.08 -0.82 -19.10
CA THR A 46 -15.24 -0.99 -19.99
C THR A 46 -16.51 -1.37 -19.22
N GLY A 47 -16.41 -1.49 -17.90
CA GLY A 47 -17.51 -1.85 -17.02
C GLY A 47 -17.06 -2.00 -15.57
N PRO A 48 -18.01 -2.32 -14.66
CA PRO A 48 -17.70 -2.62 -13.27
C PRO A 48 -16.68 -3.76 -13.18
N GLN A 49 -15.68 -3.61 -12.31
CA GLN A 49 -14.72 -4.67 -12.04
C GLN A 49 -15.29 -5.61 -10.97
N VAL A 50 -15.30 -6.90 -11.27
CA VAL A 50 -15.81 -7.93 -10.36
C VAL A 50 -14.67 -8.88 -9.99
N ALA A 51 -14.51 -9.11 -8.71
CA ALA A 51 -13.54 -10.08 -8.23
C ALA A 51 -13.97 -11.51 -8.56
N THR A 52 -12.99 -12.39 -8.80
CA THR A 52 -13.25 -13.83 -8.84
C THR A 52 -13.60 -14.29 -7.42
N PRO A 53 -14.79 -14.87 -7.18
CA PRO A 53 -15.15 -15.36 -5.87
C PRO A 53 -14.18 -16.44 -5.39
N GLU A 54 -13.79 -16.36 -4.14
CA GLU A 54 -13.02 -17.42 -3.47
C GLU A 54 -13.82 -18.01 -2.31
N PRO A 55 -13.62 -19.29 -1.98
CA PRO A 55 -14.23 -19.89 -0.80
C PRO A 55 -13.82 -19.15 0.48
N PRO A 56 -14.70 -19.04 1.48
CA PRO A 56 -14.33 -18.47 2.76
C PRO A 56 -13.27 -19.32 3.46
N LEU A 57 -12.28 -18.67 4.05
CA LEU A 57 -11.20 -19.34 4.79
C LEU A 57 -11.49 -19.32 6.29
N PHE A 58 -11.19 -20.44 6.94
CA PHE A 58 -11.30 -20.63 8.39
C PHE A 58 -9.97 -21.17 8.93
N PRO A 59 -9.65 -20.93 10.22
CA PRO A 59 -8.43 -21.50 10.80
C PRO A 59 -8.42 -23.04 10.78
N PRO A 60 -7.26 -23.69 10.54
CA PRO A 60 -5.95 -23.07 10.29
C PRO A 60 -5.88 -22.46 8.89
N PHE A 61 -5.32 -21.24 8.81
CA PHE A 61 -5.20 -20.53 7.54
C PHE A 61 -3.98 -21.00 6.74
N PRO A 62 -4.04 -20.97 5.40
CA PRO A 62 -2.90 -21.29 4.54
C PRO A 62 -1.71 -20.33 4.79
N VAL A 63 -0.52 -20.90 4.90
CA VAL A 63 0.73 -20.12 4.98
C VAL A 63 1.22 -19.83 3.56
N VAL A 64 1.44 -18.55 3.25
CA VAL A 64 1.74 -18.06 1.90
C VAL A 64 2.96 -17.15 1.83
N GLY A 65 3.77 -17.11 2.89
CA GLY A 65 4.93 -16.25 2.94
C GLY A 65 5.87 -16.59 4.08
N SER A 66 6.91 -15.78 4.24
CA SER A 66 7.96 -15.96 5.24
C SER A 66 8.48 -14.61 5.73
N ILE A 67 9.26 -14.64 6.80
CA ILE A 67 9.91 -13.46 7.38
C ILE A 67 11.42 -13.62 7.25
N GLU A 68 12.05 -12.63 6.66
CA GLU A 68 13.51 -12.56 6.50
C GLU A 68 14.09 -11.57 7.50
N LYS A 69 15.02 -12.05 8.34
CA LYS A 69 15.75 -11.21 9.28
C LYS A 69 17.02 -10.66 8.62
N LEU A 70 17.14 -9.34 8.58
CA LEU A 70 18.31 -8.62 8.09
C LEU A 70 19.16 -8.02 9.22
N ASP A 71 18.57 -7.90 10.42
CA ASP A 71 19.20 -7.38 11.63
C ASP A 71 18.60 -8.02 12.87
N ASP A 72 19.37 -8.19 13.93
CA ASP A 72 18.92 -8.85 15.17
C ASP A 72 17.80 -8.11 15.89
N SER A 73 17.75 -6.78 15.75
CA SER A 73 16.67 -5.95 16.30
C SER A 73 15.27 -6.27 15.75
N LEU A 74 15.17 -6.97 14.61
CA LEU A 74 13.87 -7.45 14.12
C LEU A 74 13.18 -8.36 15.12
N SER A 75 13.94 -9.17 15.88
CA SER A 75 13.41 -10.13 16.84
C SER A 75 12.58 -9.49 17.96
N ASP A 76 12.78 -8.19 18.21
CA ASP A 76 11.97 -7.41 19.15
C ASP A 76 10.58 -7.03 18.60
N LEU A 77 10.40 -7.11 17.29
CA LEU A 77 9.20 -6.67 16.59
C LEU A 77 8.34 -7.85 16.11
N ILE A 78 8.98 -8.91 15.62
CA ILE A 78 8.34 -10.10 15.08
C ILE A 78 9.26 -11.32 15.21
N ASP A 79 8.68 -12.50 15.42
CA ASP A 79 9.41 -13.76 15.36
C ASP A 79 9.52 -14.21 13.90
N VAL A 80 10.72 -14.57 13.45
CA VAL A 80 10.98 -15.03 12.07
C VAL A 80 10.24 -16.32 11.71
N ASN A 81 9.86 -17.13 12.71
CA ASN A 81 9.09 -18.35 12.50
C ASN A 81 7.56 -18.10 12.47
N THR A 82 7.13 -16.85 12.64
CA THR A 82 5.71 -16.51 12.54
C THR A 82 5.18 -16.82 11.15
N PRO A 83 4.07 -17.59 11.01
CA PRO A 83 3.46 -17.83 9.72
C PRO A 83 2.87 -16.54 9.14
N VAL A 84 3.06 -16.33 7.85
CA VAL A 84 2.35 -15.33 7.05
C VAL A 84 1.12 -16.01 6.46
N GLU A 85 -0.05 -15.72 7.01
CA GLU A 85 -1.29 -16.44 6.73
C GLU A 85 -2.17 -15.67 5.74
N LYS A 86 -2.75 -16.37 4.74
CA LYS A 86 -3.84 -15.85 3.91
C LYS A 86 -5.17 -16.02 4.66
N ILE A 87 -5.89 -14.93 4.89
CA ILE A 87 -7.12 -14.93 5.70
C ILE A 87 -8.39 -14.66 4.89
N LEU A 88 -8.27 -14.02 3.73
CA LEU A 88 -9.38 -13.72 2.82
C LEU A 88 -8.85 -13.55 1.40
N GLY A 89 -9.62 -13.94 0.42
CA GLY A 89 -9.39 -13.68 -1.00
C GLY A 89 -10.63 -13.10 -1.67
N GLY A 90 -10.61 -12.98 -3.01
CA GLY A 90 -11.74 -12.52 -3.77
C GLY A 90 -11.87 -11.00 -3.85
N PHE A 91 -10.76 -10.27 -3.90
CA PHE A 91 -10.70 -8.85 -4.21
C PHE A 91 -10.31 -8.63 -5.67
N VAL A 92 -10.72 -7.51 -6.23
CA VAL A 92 -10.14 -7.03 -7.50
C VAL A 92 -8.81 -6.34 -7.22
N TRP A 93 -8.77 -5.44 -6.23
CA TRP A 93 -7.55 -4.79 -5.74
C TRP A 93 -7.77 -4.29 -4.33
N VAL A 94 -7.17 -4.98 -3.34
CA VAL A 94 -7.32 -4.64 -1.93
C VAL A 94 -6.33 -3.59 -1.50
N GLU A 95 -6.83 -2.57 -0.78
CA GLU A 95 -6.08 -1.43 -0.26
C GLU A 95 -6.63 -0.91 1.06
N GLY A 96 -5.94 0.07 1.63
CA GLY A 96 -6.37 0.90 2.74
C GLY A 96 -6.89 0.12 3.94
N PRO A 97 -6.17 -0.91 4.44
CA PRO A 97 -6.64 -1.65 5.60
C PRO A 97 -6.68 -0.74 6.83
N VAL A 98 -7.76 -0.86 7.62
CA VAL A 98 -7.92 -0.14 8.89
C VAL A 98 -8.55 -1.04 9.94
N TRP A 99 -7.95 -1.10 11.13
CA TRP A 99 -8.51 -1.84 12.26
C TRP A 99 -9.53 -1.02 13.03
N VAL A 100 -10.67 -1.63 13.36
CA VAL A 100 -11.78 -1.01 14.09
C VAL A 100 -12.05 -1.78 15.37
N GLY A 101 -12.01 -1.09 16.51
CA GLY A 101 -12.29 -1.66 17.83
C GLY A 101 -11.03 -2.11 18.58
N GLY A 102 -11.27 -2.78 19.72
CA GLY A 102 -10.22 -3.35 20.56
C GLY A 102 -9.74 -4.72 20.07
N LYS A 103 -9.31 -5.58 20.99
CA LYS A 103 -8.77 -6.91 20.70
C LYS A 103 -9.72 -7.79 19.88
N ASP A 104 -11.02 -7.73 20.15
CA ASP A 104 -12.06 -8.47 19.44
C ASP A 104 -12.68 -7.65 18.29
N GLY A 105 -11.91 -6.70 17.75
CA GLY A 105 -12.31 -5.82 16.67
C GLY A 105 -12.39 -6.53 15.31
N TYR A 106 -12.39 -5.74 14.27
CA TYR A 106 -12.44 -6.22 12.90
C TYR A 106 -11.62 -5.31 11.97
N LEU A 107 -11.23 -5.87 10.84
CA LEU A 107 -10.56 -5.15 9.77
C LEU A 107 -11.59 -4.66 8.76
N LEU A 108 -11.46 -3.41 8.32
CA LEU A 108 -12.04 -2.93 7.08
C LEU A 108 -10.92 -2.72 6.06
N CYS A 109 -11.21 -2.99 4.80
CA CYS A 109 -10.29 -2.74 3.69
C CYS A 109 -11.07 -2.34 2.44
N SER A 110 -10.48 -1.47 1.65
CA SER A 110 -11.03 -1.04 0.37
C SER A 110 -10.76 -2.09 -0.70
N ASP A 111 -11.76 -2.43 -1.50
CA ASP A 111 -11.56 -3.02 -2.82
C ASP A 111 -11.75 -1.89 -3.83
N THR A 112 -10.65 -1.21 -4.15
CA THR A 112 -10.66 0.08 -4.84
C THR A 112 -11.31 0.00 -6.22
N ARG A 113 -11.08 -1.12 -6.92
CA ARG A 113 -11.59 -1.33 -8.28
C ARG A 113 -13.01 -1.88 -8.31
N ALA A 114 -13.40 -2.66 -7.29
CA ALA A 114 -14.77 -3.14 -7.14
C ALA A 114 -15.69 -2.14 -6.44
N ASN A 115 -15.20 -0.97 -6.11
CA ASN A 115 -15.92 0.13 -5.46
C ASN A 115 -16.67 -0.32 -4.19
N LYS A 116 -15.98 -1.06 -3.31
CA LYS A 116 -16.58 -1.53 -2.05
C LYS A 116 -15.59 -1.49 -0.91
N ILE A 117 -16.09 -1.44 0.32
CA ILE A 117 -15.35 -1.72 1.54
C ILE A 117 -15.78 -3.10 2.03
N VAL A 118 -14.81 -3.94 2.35
CA VAL A 118 -15.00 -5.28 2.89
C VAL A 118 -14.64 -5.29 4.35
N LYS A 119 -15.49 -5.91 5.18
CA LYS A 119 -15.21 -6.22 6.58
C LYS A 119 -14.69 -7.64 6.67
N TRP A 120 -13.59 -7.83 7.39
CA TRP A 120 -13.13 -9.13 7.85
C TRP A 120 -13.09 -9.16 9.38
N GLN A 121 -13.55 -10.26 9.96
CA GLN A 121 -13.48 -10.49 11.40
C GLN A 121 -13.08 -11.94 11.66
N MET A 122 -12.21 -12.14 12.66
CA MET A 122 -11.80 -13.50 13.05
C MET A 122 -13.02 -14.37 13.32
N PRO A 123 -13.19 -15.50 12.60
CA PRO A 123 -14.34 -16.36 12.80
C PRO A 123 -14.29 -17.02 14.20
N LYS A 124 -15.43 -17.11 14.84
CA LYS A 124 -15.56 -17.85 16.09
C LYS A 124 -15.34 -19.35 15.83
N LYS A 125 -14.81 -20.07 16.82
CA LYS A 125 -14.62 -21.53 16.71
C LYS A 125 -15.95 -22.21 16.36
N GLY A 126 -15.93 -23.02 15.30
CA GLY A 126 -17.12 -23.72 14.80
C GLY A 126 -18.11 -22.85 14.00
N SER A 127 -17.78 -21.59 13.71
CA SER A 127 -18.61 -20.75 12.84
C SER A 127 -18.55 -21.23 11.40
N THR A 128 -19.70 -21.22 10.72
CA THR A 128 -19.84 -21.42 9.28
C THR A 128 -20.10 -20.09 8.55
N THR A 129 -20.24 -18.99 9.31
CA THR A 129 -20.45 -17.66 8.74
C THR A 129 -19.15 -17.18 8.07
N PRO A 130 -19.18 -16.78 6.79
CA PRO A 130 -18.01 -16.24 6.11
C PRO A 130 -17.40 -15.08 6.88
N PRO A 131 -16.05 -15.08 7.12
CA PRO A 131 -15.40 -14.02 7.88
C PRO A 131 -15.28 -12.70 7.11
N GLY A 132 -15.40 -12.74 5.78
CA GLY A 132 -15.39 -11.59 4.89
C GLY A 132 -16.79 -11.24 4.38
N GLN A 133 -17.16 -9.95 4.50
CA GLN A 133 -18.47 -9.44 4.06
C GLN A 133 -18.34 -8.05 3.45
N THR A 134 -19.13 -7.73 2.43
CA THR A 134 -19.27 -6.35 1.97
C THR A 134 -19.84 -5.50 3.09
N TRP A 135 -19.07 -4.48 3.52
CA TRP A 135 -19.48 -3.56 4.56
C TRP A 135 -20.19 -2.33 4.01
N LEU A 136 -19.67 -1.79 2.88
CA LEU A 136 -20.26 -0.65 2.17
C LEU A 136 -20.03 -0.80 0.67
N GLN A 137 -21.08 -0.57 -0.12
CA GLN A 137 -21.03 -0.52 -1.58
C GLN A 137 -22.19 0.34 -2.12
N PRO A 138 -21.93 1.34 -3.01
CA PRO A 138 -20.61 1.78 -3.43
C PRO A 138 -19.84 2.46 -2.29
N SER A 139 -18.51 2.33 -2.28
CA SER A 139 -17.65 2.99 -1.28
C SER A 139 -17.17 4.37 -1.72
N GLY A 140 -16.88 4.52 -3.01
CA GLY A 140 -16.42 5.74 -3.66
C GLY A 140 -17.44 6.33 -4.61
N TYR A 141 -17.21 6.17 -5.91
CA TYR A 141 -18.00 6.74 -6.99
C TYR A 141 -19.48 6.35 -6.91
N VAL A 142 -20.32 7.35 -7.00
CA VAL A 142 -21.79 7.25 -6.95
C VAL A 142 -22.45 7.93 -8.17
N GLY A 143 -21.81 7.85 -9.32
CA GLY A 143 -22.27 8.51 -10.54
C GLY A 143 -23.68 8.13 -11.00
N PRO A 144 -24.21 8.80 -12.02
CA PRO A 144 -25.62 8.74 -12.39
C PRO A 144 -26.10 7.37 -12.90
N ASP A 145 -25.18 6.52 -13.33
CA ASP A 145 -25.49 5.15 -13.78
C ASP A 145 -25.66 4.14 -12.63
N HIS A 146 -25.31 4.53 -11.40
CA HIS A 146 -25.36 3.72 -10.18
C HIS A 146 -24.69 2.34 -10.26
N GLN A 147 -23.88 2.10 -11.30
CA GLN A 147 -23.14 0.84 -11.49
C GLN A 147 -21.79 0.83 -10.75
N GLY A 148 -21.45 1.95 -10.12
CA GLY A 148 -20.25 2.05 -9.30
C GLY A 148 -18.93 2.13 -10.08
N TRP A 149 -18.98 2.49 -11.35
CA TRP A 149 -17.81 2.71 -12.20
C TRP A 149 -18.03 3.90 -13.15
N ALA A 150 -16.92 4.43 -13.69
CA ALA A 150 -16.96 5.39 -14.78
C ALA A 150 -15.77 5.17 -15.71
N PRO A 151 -15.88 5.47 -17.03
CA PRO A 151 -14.81 5.20 -18.00
C PRO A 151 -13.52 5.97 -17.73
N ASN A 152 -13.60 7.07 -17.01
CA ASN A 152 -12.47 7.91 -16.63
C ASN A 152 -11.81 7.50 -15.29
N LEU A 153 -12.29 6.45 -14.63
CA LEU A 153 -11.77 5.96 -13.35
C LEU A 153 -11.12 4.58 -13.50
N GLN A 154 -9.92 4.43 -12.92
CA GLN A 154 -9.26 3.13 -12.75
C GLN A 154 -9.66 2.47 -11.43
N GLU A 155 -9.89 3.30 -10.42
CA GLU A 155 -10.21 2.87 -9.07
C GLU A 155 -11.39 3.70 -8.55
N PRO A 156 -12.61 3.28 -8.84
CA PRO A 156 -13.82 4.03 -8.48
C PRO A 156 -14.15 3.98 -6.98
N GLY A 157 -13.48 3.11 -6.20
CA GLY A 157 -13.72 2.96 -4.77
C GLY A 157 -12.96 3.97 -3.90
N THR A 158 -13.09 3.81 -2.59
CA THR A 158 -12.18 4.41 -1.59
C THR A 158 -10.83 3.70 -1.63
N ASN A 159 -9.77 4.35 -1.11
CA ASN A 159 -8.45 3.74 -0.91
C ASN A 159 -8.08 3.78 0.59
N GLY A 160 -7.11 4.59 1.00
CA GLY A 160 -6.65 4.70 2.37
C GLY A 160 -7.76 5.09 3.34
N MET A 161 -7.78 4.44 4.49
CA MET A 161 -8.75 4.70 5.55
C MET A 161 -8.03 4.85 6.89
N ILE A 162 -8.47 5.80 7.70
CA ILE A 162 -8.01 5.99 9.08
C ILE A 162 -9.19 6.08 10.04
N ARG A 163 -8.97 5.62 11.27
CA ARG A 163 -9.92 5.86 12.36
C ARG A 163 -9.90 7.32 12.77
N ALA A 164 -11.07 7.94 12.88
CA ALA A 164 -11.23 9.28 13.40
C ALA A 164 -12.61 9.42 14.06
N ARG A 165 -12.65 9.90 15.28
CA ARG A 165 -13.92 10.08 16.04
C ARG A 165 -14.71 8.74 16.10
N ASN A 166 -16.00 8.78 15.78
CA ASN A 166 -16.90 7.62 15.69
C ASN A 166 -16.95 6.98 14.30
N GLY A 167 -16.01 7.32 13.42
CA GLY A 167 -16.05 6.92 12.03
C GLY A 167 -14.68 6.64 11.42
N LEU A 168 -14.65 6.78 10.11
CA LEU A 168 -13.47 6.70 9.27
C LEU A 168 -13.30 8.00 8.50
N VAL A 169 -12.08 8.50 8.38
CA VAL A 169 -11.73 9.38 7.28
C VAL A 169 -11.17 8.52 6.16
N VAL A 170 -11.64 8.74 4.96
CA VAL A 170 -11.32 7.95 3.78
C VAL A 170 -10.82 8.82 2.63
N ALA A 171 -9.80 8.33 1.96
CA ALA A 171 -9.37 8.82 0.67
C ALA A 171 -10.33 8.27 -0.40
N ASP A 172 -11.30 9.07 -0.78
CA ASP A 172 -12.36 8.69 -1.73
C ASP A 172 -11.92 9.00 -3.16
N GLN A 173 -11.15 8.07 -3.73
CA GLN A 173 -10.58 8.21 -5.08
C GLN A 173 -11.66 8.42 -6.14
N GLY A 174 -12.73 7.65 -6.08
CA GLY A 174 -13.79 7.67 -7.08
C GLY A 174 -14.53 8.99 -7.16
N ASN A 175 -14.77 9.66 -6.02
CA ASN A 175 -15.36 10.99 -5.99
C ASN A 175 -14.31 12.12 -5.99
N ARG A 176 -13.03 11.77 -5.90
CA ARG A 176 -11.91 12.73 -5.82
C ARG A 176 -12.02 13.65 -4.60
N THR A 177 -12.31 13.05 -3.44
CA THR A 177 -12.56 13.77 -2.19
C THR A 177 -11.85 13.12 -1.01
N VAL A 178 -11.66 13.87 0.07
CA VAL A 178 -11.50 13.32 1.42
C VAL A 178 -12.86 13.35 2.09
N ALA A 179 -13.30 12.22 2.62
CA ALA A 179 -14.64 12.09 3.20
C ALA A 179 -14.61 11.42 4.57
N PHE A 180 -15.67 11.65 5.36
CA PHE A 180 -15.92 10.98 6.62
C PHE A 180 -17.07 9.97 6.44
N ILE A 181 -16.90 8.75 6.96
CA ILE A 181 -17.93 7.72 7.01
C ILE A 181 -18.23 7.39 8.47
N ASP A 182 -19.45 7.62 8.91
CA ASP A 182 -19.92 7.22 10.25
C ASP A 182 -20.03 5.69 10.33
N LEU A 183 -19.39 5.05 11.30
CA LEU A 183 -19.36 3.59 11.42
C LEU A 183 -20.72 2.97 11.69
N LYS A 184 -21.61 3.66 12.38
CA LYS A 184 -22.93 3.14 12.75
C LYS A 184 -23.93 3.27 11.61
N THR A 185 -24.00 4.45 11.01
CA THR A 185 -24.99 4.77 9.99
C THR A 185 -24.50 4.50 8.56
N LYS A 186 -23.18 4.36 8.39
CA LYS A 186 -22.47 4.30 7.09
C LYS A 186 -22.70 5.52 6.19
N LYS A 187 -23.24 6.59 6.76
CA LYS A 187 -23.42 7.85 6.05
C LYS A 187 -22.05 8.45 5.73
N LYS A 188 -21.83 8.75 4.45
CA LYS A 188 -20.64 9.43 3.96
C LYS A 188 -20.88 10.93 3.87
N THR A 189 -19.94 11.74 4.37
CA THR A 189 -19.94 13.20 4.31
C THR A 189 -18.63 13.67 3.72
N GLN A 190 -18.69 14.46 2.66
CA GLN A 190 -17.50 15.08 2.08
C GLN A 190 -16.91 16.10 3.07
N LEU A 191 -15.58 16.04 3.27
CA LEU A 191 -14.82 16.99 4.05
C LEU A 191 -14.11 18.02 3.16
N ALA A 192 -13.47 17.55 2.07
CA ALA A 192 -12.81 18.39 1.08
C ALA A 192 -12.83 17.72 -0.30
N SER A 193 -12.88 18.52 -1.38
CA SER A 193 -12.92 18.01 -2.76
C SER A 193 -11.90 18.70 -3.69
N GLY A 194 -11.08 19.61 -3.18
CA GLY A 194 -10.11 20.33 -4.00
C GLY A 194 -9.31 21.37 -3.23
N PHE A 195 -8.47 22.04 -3.97
CA PHE A 195 -7.60 23.11 -3.49
C PHE A 195 -7.53 24.22 -4.54
N GLU A 196 -7.62 25.48 -4.10
CA GLU A 196 -7.59 26.67 -5.00
C GLU A 196 -8.53 26.59 -6.21
N GLY A 197 -9.76 26.09 -6.00
CA GLY A 197 -10.78 25.98 -7.03
C GLY A 197 -10.62 24.80 -7.99
N LYS A 198 -9.59 23.98 -7.84
CA LYS A 198 -9.34 22.78 -8.63
C LYS A 198 -9.67 21.51 -7.83
N ARG A 199 -10.25 20.52 -8.45
CA ARG A 199 -10.52 19.23 -7.83
C ARG A 199 -9.21 18.50 -7.54
N PHE A 200 -9.19 17.69 -6.44
CA PHE A 200 -8.10 16.76 -6.20
C PHE A 200 -7.92 15.79 -7.38
N ASN A 201 -6.72 15.27 -7.55
CA ASN A 201 -6.46 14.22 -8.53
C ASN A 201 -7.23 12.94 -8.15
N SER A 202 -6.83 12.32 -7.06
CA SER A 202 -7.39 11.05 -6.60
C SER A 202 -6.81 10.73 -5.21
N PRO A 203 -7.33 11.33 -4.13
CA PRO A 203 -6.79 11.13 -2.77
C PRO A 203 -6.56 9.65 -2.47
N ASN A 204 -5.36 9.32 -1.94
CA ASN A 204 -4.88 7.95 -1.90
C ASN A 204 -4.74 7.40 -0.48
N ASP A 205 -3.94 8.02 0.38
CA ASP A 205 -3.75 7.58 1.78
C ASP A 205 -3.78 8.78 2.73
N ALA A 206 -3.99 8.52 4.03
CA ALA A 206 -4.12 9.57 5.03
C ALA A 206 -3.55 9.14 6.38
N VAL A 207 -3.18 10.12 7.21
CA VAL A 207 -2.77 9.91 8.59
C VAL A 207 -3.30 11.02 9.50
N LEU A 208 -3.77 10.63 10.70
CA LEU A 208 -4.30 11.56 11.72
C LEU A 208 -3.17 12.04 12.62
N HIS A 209 -3.04 13.35 12.78
CA HIS A 209 -2.19 13.98 13.78
C HIS A 209 -2.90 14.06 15.15
N SER A 210 -2.14 14.08 16.25
CA SER A 210 -2.70 14.15 17.61
C SER A 210 -3.52 15.41 17.90
N ASN A 211 -3.31 16.50 17.15
CA ASN A 211 -4.09 17.76 17.24
C ASN A 211 -5.37 17.77 16.38
N GLY A 212 -5.71 16.65 15.72
CA GLY A 212 -6.91 16.50 14.89
C GLY A 212 -6.75 16.88 13.42
N MET A 213 -5.60 17.37 13.00
CA MET A 213 -5.27 17.57 11.58
C MET A 213 -5.07 16.24 10.87
N ILE A 214 -5.37 16.19 9.58
CA ILE A 214 -5.21 15.00 8.75
C ILE A 214 -4.30 15.35 7.58
N TYR A 215 -3.18 14.65 7.46
CA TYR A 215 -2.36 14.71 6.24
C TYR A 215 -2.82 13.64 5.29
N PHE A 216 -2.85 13.96 3.99
CA PHE A 216 -3.23 13.02 2.94
C PHE A 216 -2.44 13.24 1.67
N THR A 217 -2.38 12.20 0.85
CA THR A 217 -1.70 12.20 -0.44
C THR A 217 -2.70 12.25 -1.59
N ASP A 218 -2.34 12.95 -2.67
CA ASP A 218 -3.22 13.14 -3.84
C ASP A 218 -2.50 12.83 -5.17
N PRO A 219 -2.10 11.57 -5.40
CA PRO A 219 -1.66 11.10 -6.70
C PRO A 219 -2.86 10.83 -7.62
N PRO A 220 -2.67 10.67 -8.94
CA PRO A 220 -3.77 10.44 -9.88
C PRO A 220 -4.07 8.95 -10.13
N PHE A 221 -3.78 8.04 -9.18
CA PHE A 221 -3.86 6.58 -9.40
C PHE A 221 -5.29 6.08 -9.63
N GLY A 222 -6.31 6.78 -9.11
CA GLY A 222 -7.71 6.48 -9.33
C GLY A 222 -8.22 6.87 -10.73
N LEU A 223 -7.49 7.69 -11.48
CA LEU A 223 -7.87 8.17 -12.80
C LEU A 223 -7.32 7.29 -13.91
N ASN A 224 -8.06 7.14 -15.01
CA ASN A 224 -7.54 6.55 -16.24
C ASN A 224 -6.36 7.36 -16.76
N ASN A 225 -5.39 6.67 -17.38
CA ASN A 225 -4.13 7.23 -17.87
C ASN A 225 -3.31 7.93 -16.78
N VAL A 226 -3.71 7.83 -15.52
CA VAL A 226 -2.95 8.24 -14.34
C VAL A 226 -2.36 9.65 -14.49
N PHE A 227 -1.02 9.80 -14.60
CA PHE A 227 -0.35 11.10 -14.75
C PHE A 227 -0.71 11.84 -16.04
N ASN A 228 -1.15 11.11 -17.07
CA ASN A 228 -1.57 11.64 -18.35
C ASN A 228 -3.10 11.74 -18.49
N SER A 229 -3.84 11.61 -17.39
CA SER A 229 -5.30 11.71 -17.41
C SER A 229 -5.74 13.12 -17.84
N PRO A 230 -6.67 13.22 -18.81
CA PRO A 230 -7.26 14.51 -19.18
C PRO A 230 -8.18 15.08 -18.08
N ASP A 231 -8.58 14.26 -17.12
CA ASP A 231 -9.46 14.69 -16.01
C ASP A 231 -8.70 15.38 -14.88
N ARG A 232 -7.37 15.44 -14.94
CA ARG A 232 -6.59 16.17 -13.95
C ARG A 232 -6.79 17.68 -14.14
N GLU A 233 -7.19 18.34 -13.05
CA GLU A 233 -7.32 19.80 -13.01
C GLU A 233 -6.07 20.46 -12.42
N MET A 234 -5.36 19.74 -11.52
CA MET A 234 -4.03 20.15 -11.03
C MET A 234 -2.95 19.55 -11.93
N ASP A 235 -1.97 20.35 -12.31
CA ASP A 235 -0.79 19.92 -13.10
C ASP A 235 0.31 19.26 -12.27
N TYR A 236 0.08 19.16 -10.96
CA TYR A 236 0.96 18.52 -9.97
C TYR A 236 0.22 17.44 -9.17
N THR A 237 0.97 16.64 -8.46
CA THR A 237 0.52 15.77 -7.38
C THR A 237 1.01 16.34 -6.06
N GLY A 238 0.38 16.01 -4.93
CA GLY A 238 0.76 16.68 -3.70
C GLY A 238 0.48 15.91 -2.41
N VAL A 239 1.12 16.41 -1.37
CA VAL A 239 0.78 16.15 0.02
C VAL A 239 0.02 17.36 0.54
N PHE A 240 -1.10 17.10 1.19
CA PHE A 240 -1.99 18.14 1.72
C PHE A 240 -2.29 17.88 3.20
N ARG A 241 -2.76 18.93 3.88
CA ARG A 241 -3.31 18.86 5.23
C ARG A 241 -4.76 19.33 5.20
N LEU A 242 -5.65 18.53 5.73
CA LEU A 242 -7.01 18.92 6.07
C LEU A 242 -7.02 19.42 7.52
N ASN A 243 -7.42 20.65 7.72
CA ASN A 243 -7.53 21.30 9.02
C ASN A 243 -8.87 20.92 9.71
N PRO A 244 -9.02 21.11 11.03
CA PRO A 244 -10.25 20.80 11.76
C PRO A 244 -11.50 21.53 11.26
N ASP A 245 -11.34 22.68 10.61
CA ASP A 245 -12.40 23.49 9.98
C ASP A 245 -12.70 23.05 8.53
N ASN A 246 -12.09 21.97 8.07
CA ASN A 246 -12.11 21.44 6.70
C ASN A 246 -11.41 22.32 5.65
N SER A 247 -10.71 23.38 6.04
CA SER A 247 -9.81 24.05 5.11
C SER A 247 -8.62 23.17 4.73
N VAL A 248 -8.08 23.37 3.52
CA VAL A 248 -6.98 22.56 2.98
C VAL A 248 -5.72 23.41 2.86
N THR A 249 -4.60 22.86 3.27
CA THR A 249 -3.27 23.45 3.12
C THR A 249 -2.42 22.55 2.24
N LEU A 250 -1.79 23.10 1.21
CA LEU A 250 -0.79 22.39 0.41
C LEU A 250 0.53 22.31 1.20
N ILE A 251 1.06 21.11 1.36
CA ILE A 251 2.34 20.85 2.03
C ILE A 251 3.48 20.75 1.02
N ASP A 252 3.32 19.90 0.00
CA ASP A 252 4.36 19.69 -1.01
C ASP A 252 3.71 19.32 -2.35
N LYS A 253 4.05 20.06 -3.42
CA LYS A 253 3.63 19.81 -4.81
C LYS A 253 4.74 19.26 -5.70
N THR A 254 5.91 18.98 -5.12
CA THR A 254 7.11 18.55 -5.87
C THR A 254 7.41 17.06 -5.69
N ILE A 255 6.41 16.31 -5.21
CA ILE A 255 6.48 14.89 -4.87
C ILE A 255 5.43 14.10 -5.68
N ARG A 256 5.72 12.82 -5.94
CA ARG A 256 4.74 11.85 -6.48
C ARG A 256 4.36 10.87 -5.37
N PRO A 257 3.45 11.29 -4.47
CA PRO A 257 3.23 10.58 -3.23
C PRO A 257 2.37 9.33 -3.40
N ASN A 258 2.51 8.39 -2.43
CA ASN A 258 1.62 7.26 -2.23
C ASN A 258 1.29 7.16 -0.73
N GLY A 259 1.83 6.18 0.00
CA GLY A 259 1.59 6.02 1.42
C GLY A 259 2.11 7.16 2.29
N ILE A 260 1.47 7.37 3.44
CA ILE A 260 1.79 8.45 4.39
C ILE A 260 1.68 7.95 5.83
N GLY A 261 2.57 8.42 6.71
CA GLY A 261 2.58 8.04 8.12
C GLY A 261 3.26 9.07 9.00
N LEU A 262 2.91 9.10 10.29
CA LEU A 262 3.50 9.98 11.29
C LEU A 262 4.26 9.17 12.34
N SER A 263 5.38 9.71 12.83
CA SER A 263 6.08 9.17 14.01
C SER A 263 5.14 9.14 15.24
N PRO A 264 5.45 8.30 16.26
CA PRO A 264 4.62 8.21 17.45
C PRO A 264 4.37 9.54 18.15
N ASP A 265 5.37 10.40 18.19
CA ASP A 265 5.33 11.74 18.78
C ASP A 265 4.77 12.83 17.85
N CYS A 266 4.37 12.48 16.63
CA CYS A 266 3.90 13.37 15.57
C CYS A 266 4.94 14.41 15.10
N THR A 267 6.22 14.29 15.40
CA THR A 267 7.25 15.26 15.00
C THR A 267 7.84 15.00 13.62
N LYS A 268 7.55 13.84 13.02
CA LYS A 268 8.01 13.43 11.69
C LYS A 268 6.85 12.94 10.84
N LEU A 269 6.75 13.46 9.61
CA LEU A 269 5.83 12.97 8.58
C LEU A 269 6.64 12.21 7.53
N TYR A 270 6.27 10.96 7.28
CA TYR A 270 6.88 10.10 6.27
C TYR A 270 5.94 9.96 5.08
N VAL A 271 6.49 10.06 3.88
CA VAL A 271 5.73 9.92 2.63
C VAL A 271 6.50 9.05 1.65
N THR A 272 5.84 8.07 1.08
CA THR A 272 6.38 7.29 -0.04
C THR A 272 6.39 8.15 -1.29
N ASP A 273 7.54 8.18 -1.99
CA ASP A 273 7.74 8.82 -3.29
C ASP A 273 8.37 7.81 -4.28
N PHE A 274 8.32 8.06 -5.56
CA PHE A 274 8.99 7.20 -6.54
C PHE A 274 10.52 7.15 -6.37
N SER A 275 11.10 8.18 -5.79
CA SER A 275 12.53 8.23 -5.48
C SER A 275 12.92 7.59 -4.14
N GLY A 276 11.94 7.06 -3.39
CA GLY A 276 12.13 6.44 -2.08
C GLY A 276 11.14 6.97 -1.05
N TRP A 277 11.55 7.04 0.20
CA TRP A 277 10.74 7.57 1.28
C TRP A 277 11.29 8.90 1.73
N MET A 278 10.42 9.90 1.77
CA MET A 278 10.73 11.23 2.27
C MET A 278 10.34 11.35 3.74
N VAL A 279 11.06 12.18 4.48
CA VAL A 279 10.70 12.58 5.83
C VAL A 279 10.69 14.10 5.92
N TYR A 280 9.74 14.62 6.66
CA TYR A 280 9.56 16.04 6.98
C TYR A 280 9.56 16.23 8.49
N ASP A 281 9.93 17.41 8.95
CA ASP A 281 9.71 17.83 10.33
C ASP A 281 8.31 18.41 10.47
N VAL A 282 7.67 18.11 11.60
CA VAL A 282 6.32 18.60 11.93
C VAL A 282 6.40 19.31 13.27
N ASP A 283 5.95 20.56 13.34
CA ASP A 283 5.91 21.33 14.59
C ASP A 283 4.63 21.04 15.41
N ALA A 284 4.55 21.59 16.61
CA ALA A 284 3.41 21.39 17.50
C ALA A 284 2.06 21.91 16.93
N ARG A 285 2.10 22.84 15.98
CA ARG A 285 0.90 23.35 15.26
C ARG A 285 0.52 22.46 14.10
N GLY A 286 1.38 21.49 13.73
CA GLY A 286 1.20 20.62 12.55
C GLY A 286 1.72 21.26 11.26
N ASP A 287 2.54 22.31 11.34
CA ASP A 287 3.20 22.87 10.15
C ASP A 287 4.40 22.00 9.77
N VAL A 288 4.57 21.79 8.47
CA VAL A 288 5.50 20.82 7.90
C VAL A 288 6.66 21.54 7.20
N SER A 289 7.89 21.08 7.45
CA SER A 289 9.12 21.68 6.91
C SER A 289 10.24 20.66 6.71
N ASN A 290 11.39 21.11 6.22
CA ASN A 290 12.65 20.34 6.18
C ASN A 290 12.53 18.97 5.49
N ARG A 291 11.98 18.93 4.27
CA ARG A 291 11.93 17.71 3.47
C ARG A 291 13.35 17.16 3.21
N ARG A 292 13.51 15.85 3.43
CA ARG A 292 14.75 15.14 3.12
C ARG A 292 14.46 13.67 2.79
N VAL A 293 15.41 13.02 2.12
CA VAL A 293 15.33 11.58 1.86
C VAL A 293 15.55 10.83 3.18
N PHE A 294 14.61 9.96 3.53
CA PHE A 294 14.73 9.02 4.66
C PHE A 294 15.36 7.71 4.21
N VAL A 295 14.81 7.10 3.16
CA VAL A 295 15.37 5.90 2.52
C VAL A 295 15.30 6.09 1.01
N PRO A 296 16.42 6.06 0.29
CA PRO A 296 16.42 6.21 -1.16
C PRO A 296 15.93 4.92 -1.86
N SER A 297 15.31 5.06 -3.03
CA SER A 297 14.83 3.93 -3.84
C SER A 297 15.95 3.00 -4.32
N SER A 298 17.21 3.43 -4.28
CA SER A 298 18.38 2.58 -4.52
C SER A 298 18.63 1.57 -3.40
N ALA A 299 18.21 1.87 -2.16
CA ALA A 299 18.35 0.96 -1.02
C ALA A 299 17.13 0.06 -0.86
N VAL A 300 15.92 0.62 -1.01
CA VAL A 300 14.65 -0.10 -0.97
C VAL A 300 13.76 0.49 -2.07
N SER A 301 13.16 -0.32 -2.91
CA SER A 301 12.37 0.14 -4.06
C SER A 301 10.93 -0.36 -4.04
N GLY A 302 10.06 0.29 -4.82
CA GLY A 302 8.68 -0.14 -5.05
C GLY A 302 7.74 0.20 -3.89
N GLY A 303 8.00 1.31 -3.20
CA GLY A 303 7.16 1.80 -2.10
C GLY A 303 5.73 2.12 -2.55
N ASP A 304 4.76 1.78 -1.67
CA ASP A 304 3.33 2.02 -1.82
C ASP A 304 2.79 2.53 -0.46
N GLY A 305 1.88 1.81 0.19
CA GLY A 305 1.41 2.15 1.53
C GLY A 305 2.44 1.92 2.63
N LEU A 306 2.27 2.59 3.75
CA LEU A 306 3.12 2.45 4.94
C LEU A 306 2.35 2.67 6.23
N LYS A 307 2.85 2.06 7.32
CA LYS A 307 2.44 2.37 8.71
C LYS A 307 3.67 2.46 9.60
N ILE A 308 3.56 3.30 10.64
CA ILE A 308 4.58 3.42 11.68
C ILE A 308 4.08 2.69 12.92
N ASP A 309 4.91 1.84 13.52
CA ASP A 309 4.57 1.15 14.76
C ASP A 309 4.79 2.04 16.00
N ASN A 310 4.38 1.56 17.17
CA ASN A 310 4.51 2.27 18.44
C ASN A 310 5.96 2.48 18.91
N ARG A 311 6.93 1.88 18.25
CA ARG A 311 8.37 2.07 18.49
C ARG A 311 9.04 2.96 17.45
N GLY A 312 8.27 3.45 16.46
CA GLY A 312 8.74 4.34 15.40
C GLY A 312 9.33 3.62 14.18
N ASN A 313 9.24 2.29 14.09
CA ASN A 313 9.67 1.59 12.89
C ASN A 313 8.62 1.76 11.79
N MET A 314 9.10 1.94 10.56
CA MET A 314 8.27 1.99 9.36
C MET A 314 8.08 0.58 8.82
N TRP A 315 6.82 0.18 8.63
CA TRP A 315 6.39 -1.01 7.93
C TRP A 315 5.80 -0.58 6.61
N THR A 316 6.51 -0.81 5.51
CA THR A 316 6.15 -0.25 4.22
C THR A 316 6.18 -1.29 3.12
N SER A 317 5.23 -1.18 2.21
CA SER A 317 5.28 -1.90 0.94
C SER A 317 6.60 -1.65 0.22
N SER A 318 7.14 -2.67 -0.37
CA SER A 318 8.32 -2.62 -1.23
C SER A 318 8.22 -3.71 -2.31
N ARG A 319 9.16 -3.70 -3.26
CA ARG A 319 9.25 -4.76 -4.28
C ARG A 319 9.34 -6.16 -3.67
N ASP A 320 9.95 -6.27 -2.48
CA ASP A 320 10.25 -7.55 -1.84
C ASP A 320 9.14 -8.03 -0.89
N GLY A 321 8.12 -7.23 -0.64
CA GLY A 321 7.07 -7.45 0.34
C GLY A 321 6.92 -6.27 1.31
N ILE A 322 6.64 -6.49 2.60
CA ILE A 322 6.72 -5.44 3.62
C ILE A 322 8.16 -5.32 4.11
N SER A 323 8.81 -4.20 3.82
CA SER A 323 10.09 -3.82 4.41
C SER A 323 9.87 -3.20 5.79
N ILE A 324 10.63 -3.66 6.77
CA ILE A 324 10.64 -3.10 8.13
C ILE A 324 11.90 -2.28 8.27
N ILE A 325 11.74 -0.97 8.51
CA ILE A 325 12.81 0.02 8.52
C ILE A 325 12.80 0.71 9.89
N ASN A 326 13.94 0.72 10.57
CA ASN A 326 14.05 1.34 11.89
C ASN A 326 14.08 2.89 11.80
N PRO A 327 13.95 3.62 12.92
CA PRO A 327 13.97 5.09 12.92
C PRO A 327 15.26 5.73 12.36
N ALA A 328 16.35 4.97 12.26
CA ALA A 328 17.61 5.42 11.65
C ALA A 328 17.65 5.23 10.12
N GLY A 329 16.56 4.69 9.50
CA GLY A 329 16.50 4.43 8.06
C GLY A 329 17.14 3.11 7.63
N LYS A 330 17.52 2.24 8.56
CA LYS A 330 18.09 0.92 8.25
C LYS A 330 16.97 -0.10 8.08
N ARG A 331 16.97 -0.82 6.95
CA ARG A 331 16.09 -1.98 6.73
C ARG A 331 16.55 -3.14 7.63
N ILE A 332 15.69 -3.60 8.52
CA ILE A 332 16.00 -4.62 9.52
C ILE A 332 15.32 -5.97 9.26
N GLY A 333 14.30 -5.99 8.40
CA GLY A 333 13.61 -7.22 8.04
C GLY A 333 12.64 -7.05 6.89
N ILE A 334 12.12 -8.19 6.40
CA ILE A 334 11.14 -8.24 5.31
C ILE A 334 10.09 -9.30 5.62
N ILE A 335 8.82 -8.98 5.44
CA ILE A 335 7.77 -9.99 5.33
C ILE A 335 7.53 -10.23 3.83
N ARG A 336 7.86 -11.43 3.37
CA ARG A 336 7.68 -11.86 1.98
C ARG A 336 6.35 -12.58 1.83
N ALA A 337 5.74 -12.41 0.67
CA ALA A 337 4.63 -13.23 0.19
C ALA A 337 4.87 -13.62 -1.26
N ASP A 338 4.10 -14.57 -1.74
CA ASP A 338 4.12 -15.04 -3.14
C ASP A 338 3.47 -14.06 -4.13
N ASP A 339 2.99 -12.91 -3.62
CA ASP A 339 2.41 -11.83 -4.41
C ASP A 339 2.73 -10.47 -3.79
N ARG A 340 2.53 -9.38 -4.57
CA ARG A 340 2.78 -8.01 -4.11
C ARG A 340 1.91 -7.67 -2.89
N ILE A 341 2.53 -7.02 -1.92
CA ILE A 341 1.84 -6.38 -0.80
C ILE A 341 1.84 -4.88 -1.04
N SER A 342 0.69 -4.23 -1.01
CA SER A 342 0.54 -2.79 -1.30
C SER A 342 0.46 -1.93 -0.04
N ASN A 343 -0.13 -2.44 1.04
CA ASN A 343 -0.35 -1.68 2.28
C ASN A 343 -0.42 -2.61 3.49
N CYS A 344 -0.37 -2.06 4.70
CA CYS A 344 -0.56 -2.81 5.93
C CYS A 344 -1.28 -2.00 7.01
N GLU A 345 -1.73 -2.70 8.09
CA GLU A 345 -2.33 -2.08 9.28
C GLU A 345 -2.11 -2.98 10.50
N PHE A 346 -1.94 -2.40 11.68
CA PHE A 346 -1.81 -3.14 12.93
C PHE A 346 -3.18 -3.33 13.59
N GLY A 347 -3.53 -4.58 13.86
CA GLY A 347 -4.69 -4.92 14.68
C GLY A 347 -4.40 -4.79 16.17
N ALA A 348 -5.41 -4.45 16.96
CA ALA A 348 -5.31 -4.47 18.41
C ALA A 348 -5.27 -5.89 18.99
N ASP A 349 -5.39 -6.91 18.14
CA ASP A 349 -5.28 -8.34 18.46
C ASP A 349 -3.84 -8.87 18.37
N GLY A 350 -2.88 -8.01 18.05
CA GLY A 350 -1.44 -8.33 17.95
C GLY A 350 -1.02 -8.93 16.61
N TYR A 351 -1.74 -8.61 15.54
CA TYR A 351 -1.37 -8.96 14.17
C TYR A 351 -1.11 -7.71 13.32
N VAL A 352 -0.20 -7.84 12.37
CA VAL A 352 -0.15 -6.95 11.20
C VAL A 352 -0.97 -7.59 10.10
N TYR A 353 -1.86 -6.81 9.51
CA TYR A 353 -2.69 -7.17 8.37
C TYR A 353 -2.12 -6.52 7.12
N MET A 354 -2.09 -7.25 6.00
CA MET A 354 -1.43 -6.82 4.78
C MET A 354 -2.38 -6.98 3.60
N ALA A 355 -2.54 -5.91 2.84
CA ALA A 355 -3.26 -5.89 1.57
C ALA A 355 -2.32 -6.43 0.47
N SER A 356 -2.71 -7.51 -0.20
CA SER A 356 -1.87 -8.19 -1.20
C SER A 356 -2.68 -8.54 -2.44
N ASN A 357 -2.70 -7.62 -3.43
CA ASN A 357 -3.43 -7.76 -4.69
C ASN A 357 -4.91 -8.16 -4.49
N HIS A 358 -5.18 -9.48 -4.53
CA HIS A 358 -6.53 -10.06 -4.51
C HIS A 358 -6.90 -10.66 -3.15
N ARG A 359 -6.07 -10.47 -2.12
CA ARG A 359 -6.21 -11.16 -0.83
C ARG A 359 -5.68 -10.36 0.35
N LEU A 360 -6.14 -10.72 1.54
CA LEU A 360 -5.64 -10.25 2.81
C LEU A 360 -4.73 -11.29 3.45
N LEU A 361 -3.60 -10.82 3.97
CA LEU A 361 -2.65 -11.60 4.74
C LEU A 361 -2.57 -11.07 6.16
N ARG A 362 -2.03 -11.89 7.07
CA ARG A 362 -1.65 -11.45 8.42
C ARG A 362 -0.42 -12.18 8.95
N ALA A 363 0.26 -11.55 9.90
CA ALA A 363 1.32 -12.18 10.69
C ALA A 363 1.27 -11.65 12.13
N LYS A 364 1.55 -12.50 13.12
CA LYS A 364 1.57 -12.09 14.52
C LYS A 364 2.80 -11.24 14.82
N VAL A 365 2.63 -10.13 15.55
CA VAL A 365 3.68 -9.18 15.87
C VAL A 365 3.76 -8.86 17.36
N LYS A 366 4.91 -8.30 17.79
CA LYS A 366 5.19 -7.86 19.17
C LYS A 366 5.05 -6.34 19.33
N VAL A 367 4.68 -5.65 18.28
CA VAL A 367 4.43 -4.19 18.23
C VAL A 367 2.95 -3.92 18.00
N SER A 368 2.56 -2.68 18.14
CA SER A 368 1.17 -2.26 18.02
C SER A 368 1.02 -0.98 17.19
N LYS A 369 -0.22 -0.69 16.82
CA LYS A 369 -0.62 0.60 16.28
C LYS A 369 -0.34 1.71 17.28
N ILE A 370 0.00 2.88 16.77
CA ILE A 370 0.09 4.11 17.55
C ILE A 370 -1.33 4.51 17.99
N ALA A 371 -1.56 4.61 19.29
CA ALA A 371 -2.78 5.18 19.83
C ALA A 371 -2.77 6.71 19.62
N ARG A 372 -3.80 7.24 18.95
CA ARG A 372 -3.95 8.69 18.76
C ARG A 372 -5.28 9.16 19.35
N PRO A 373 -5.30 10.31 20.01
CA PRO A 373 -6.56 10.93 20.46
C PRO A 373 -7.51 11.11 19.28
N GLY A 374 -8.76 10.66 19.44
CA GLY A 374 -9.77 10.77 18.40
C GLY A 374 -9.72 9.70 17.29
N ALA A 375 -8.81 8.74 17.37
CA ALA A 375 -8.73 7.59 16.44
C ALA A 375 -9.58 6.40 16.90
#